data_4e6a71b9e1bf405ced8f58074ce07a35
#
_entry.id   4e6a71b9e1bf405ced8f58074ce07a35
#
_cell.length_a   1.000
_cell.length_b   1.000
_cell.length_c   1.000
_cell.angle_alpha   90.00
_cell.angle_beta   90.00
_cell.angle_gamma   90.00
#
_symmetry.space_group_name_H-M   'P 1'
#
loop_
_entity.id
_entity.type
_entity.pdbx_description
1 polymer ?
#
loop_
_entity_poly.entity_id
_entity_poly.type
_entity_poly.pdbx_seq_one_letter_code
_entity_poly.pdbx_strand_id
1 'polypeptide(L)'
;LVKEGKVRFSIFLNIRNVSVIIGALLAGPIGMQANLYAVKYIGSSLASSVSAIYPAVSVILAFFFLKHKVSKNTVFGILLIIAGIIAQTYKVEQVNSFYIGILCALICALAWGSESVLSSFAMESELSELEALLIRQVTSFLSYLVIVLFSHHSFAEVVNGQLFGLLIVFAAFNMISYLAYYMAINRLQPAKATGLNVSYVVWTVLFAAIFLGSPLNLLTIITSLIVMAGVYIIIKE
;
A
#
# COMPACT_ATOMS: atom_id res chain seq x y z
N LEU A 1 -5.88 21.54 11.00
CA LEU A 1 -4.64 21.79 11.76
C LEU A 1 -4.25 23.28 11.89
N VAL A 2 -4.81 24.17 11.08
CA VAL A 2 -4.40 25.58 11.06
C VAL A 2 -5.47 26.52 11.65
N LYS A 3 -6.66 26.04 12.01
CA LYS A 3 -7.71 26.92 12.54
C LYS A 3 -7.46 27.47 13.94
N GLU A 4 -6.56 26.89 14.75
CA GLU A 4 -6.26 27.40 16.12
C GLU A 4 -4.80 27.29 16.56
N GLY A 5 -3.85 26.99 15.72
CA GLY A 5 -2.40 27.04 16.07
C GLY A 5 -1.93 26.07 17.17
N LYS A 6 -2.75 25.13 17.58
CA LYS A 6 -2.42 24.15 18.62
C LYS A 6 -2.56 22.72 18.07
N VAL A 7 -1.41 22.10 17.82
CA VAL A 7 -1.37 20.64 17.65
C VAL A 7 -1.77 20.03 18.99
N ARG A 8 -2.97 19.44 19.06
CA ARG A 8 -3.41 18.74 20.26
C ARG A 8 -2.63 17.41 20.34
N PHE A 9 -1.62 17.34 21.16
CA PHE A 9 -0.90 16.07 21.46
C PHE A 9 -1.85 14.97 21.98
N SER A 10 -3.02 15.33 22.51
CA SER A 10 -4.08 14.38 22.89
C SER A 10 -4.59 13.52 21.70
N ILE A 11 -4.33 13.94 20.46
CA ILE A 11 -4.65 13.15 19.26
C ILE A 11 -3.96 11.77 19.30
N PHE A 12 -2.75 11.66 19.83
CA PHE A 12 -2.00 10.40 19.89
C PHE A 12 -2.49 9.45 21.02
N LEU A 13 -3.28 9.92 21.98
CA LEU A 13 -3.68 9.18 23.16
C LEU A 13 -5.11 8.60 23.08
N ASN A 14 -5.87 8.94 22.06
CA ASN A 14 -7.21 8.37 21.88
C ASN A 14 -7.09 6.94 21.34
N ILE A 15 -7.85 5.99 21.91
CA ILE A 15 -7.84 4.57 21.53
C ILE A 15 -8.08 4.36 20.03
N ARG A 16 -8.93 5.19 19.40
CA ARG A 16 -9.19 5.12 17.96
C ARG A 16 -7.99 5.59 17.15
N ASN A 17 -7.26 6.57 17.62
CA ASN A 17 -6.06 7.08 16.96
C ASN A 17 -4.89 6.10 17.10
N VAL A 18 -4.87 5.30 18.17
CA VAL A 18 -3.92 4.17 18.33
C VAL A 18 -4.07 3.16 17.22
N SER A 19 -5.26 2.99 16.63
CA SER A 19 -5.43 2.09 15.48
C SER A 19 -4.61 2.55 14.26
N VAL A 20 -4.48 3.87 14.03
CA VAL A 20 -3.61 4.40 12.95
C VAL A 20 -2.14 4.11 13.26
N ILE A 21 -1.72 4.24 14.52
CA ILE A 21 -0.35 3.90 14.95
C ILE A 21 -0.07 2.41 14.67
N ILE A 22 -0.97 1.52 15.06
CA ILE A 22 -0.84 0.08 14.79
C ILE A 22 -0.79 -0.18 13.28
N GLY A 23 -1.69 0.43 12.51
CA GLY A 23 -1.71 0.33 11.05
C GLY A 23 -0.39 0.79 10.42
N ALA A 24 0.16 1.92 10.88
CA ALA A 24 1.43 2.45 10.42
C ALA A 24 2.62 1.54 10.75
N LEU A 25 2.63 0.92 11.93
CA LEU A 25 3.65 -0.06 12.31
C LEU A 25 3.54 -1.35 11.48
N LEU A 26 2.33 -1.80 11.22
CA LEU A 26 2.11 -2.98 10.37
C LEU A 26 2.54 -2.71 8.93
N ALA A 27 2.06 -1.64 8.31
CA ALA A 27 2.30 -1.39 6.89
C ALA A 27 3.69 -0.80 6.60
N GLY A 28 4.19 0.07 7.46
CA GLY A 28 5.52 0.68 7.34
C GLY A 28 6.63 -0.37 7.60
N PRO A 29 7.14 -0.48 8.83
CA PRO A 29 8.31 -1.31 9.08
C PRO A 29 8.04 -2.80 8.78
N ILE A 30 6.91 -3.38 9.15
CA ILE A 30 6.67 -4.82 8.95
C ILE A 30 6.33 -5.12 7.49
N GLY A 31 5.32 -4.46 6.93
CA GLY A 31 4.84 -4.72 5.57
C GLY A 31 5.88 -4.36 4.51
N MET A 32 6.55 -3.21 4.65
CA MET A 32 7.57 -2.80 3.70
C MET A 32 8.81 -3.68 3.76
N GLN A 33 9.28 -4.07 4.95
CA GLN A 33 10.40 -5.01 5.06
C GLN A 33 10.03 -6.38 4.48
N ALA A 34 8.83 -6.87 4.76
CA ALA A 34 8.34 -8.10 4.16
C ALA A 34 8.30 -7.99 2.63
N ASN A 35 7.85 -6.86 2.07
CA ASN A 35 7.87 -6.64 0.62
C ASN A 35 9.29 -6.64 0.04
N LEU A 36 10.24 -5.99 0.69
CA LEU A 36 11.65 -5.99 0.25
C LEU A 36 12.25 -7.40 0.26
N TYR A 37 11.97 -8.20 1.29
CA TYR A 37 12.36 -9.61 1.31
C TYR A 37 11.66 -10.43 0.23
N ALA A 38 10.37 -10.19 -0.01
CA ALA A 38 9.67 -10.82 -1.11
C ALA A 38 10.36 -10.51 -2.46
N VAL A 39 10.63 -9.24 -2.74
CA VAL A 39 11.35 -8.81 -3.95
C VAL A 39 12.72 -9.48 -4.05
N LYS A 40 13.44 -9.61 -2.95
CA LYS A 40 14.75 -10.28 -2.91
C LYS A 40 14.66 -11.77 -3.30
N TYR A 41 13.63 -12.47 -2.82
CA TYR A 41 13.51 -13.92 -3.01
C TYR A 41 12.77 -14.34 -4.29
N ILE A 42 11.77 -13.59 -4.72
CA ILE A 42 10.91 -13.97 -5.86
C ILE A 42 10.84 -12.91 -6.97
N GLY A 43 11.67 -11.86 -6.88
CA GLY A 43 11.68 -10.77 -7.84
C GLY A 43 10.52 -9.78 -7.67
N SER A 44 10.69 -8.58 -8.21
CA SER A 44 9.74 -7.48 -8.05
C SER A 44 8.37 -7.76 -8.66
N SER A 45 8.32 -8.43 -9.81
CA SER A 45 7.07 -8.71 -10.51
C SER A 45 6.15 -9.63 -9.69
N LEU A 46 6.66 -10.79 -9.24
CA LEU A 46 5.86 -11.73 -8.46
C LEU A 46 5.55 -11.20 -7.05
N ALA A 47 6.52 -10.56 -6.41
CA ALA A 47 6.32 -9.95 -5.09
C ALA A 47 5.18 -8.90 -5.13
N SER A 48 5.20 -7.99 -6.11
CA SER A 48 4.16 -6.98 -6.29
C SER A 48 2.79 -7.60 -6.57
N SER A 49 2.75 -8.67 -7.37
CA SER A 49 1.51 -9.35 -7.70
C SER A 49 0.87 -10.04 -6.50
N VAL A 50 1.66 -10.78 -5.72
CA VAL A 50 1.15 -11.43 -4.52
C VAL A 50 0.75 -10.39 -3.46
N SER A 51 1.55 -9.35 -3.26
CA SER A 51 1.22 -8.26 -2.34
C SER A 51 -0.05 -7.51 -2.76
N ALA A 52 -0.33 -7.38 -4.05
CA ALA A 52 -1.52 -6.71 -4.58
C ALA A 52 -2.85 -7.44 -4.27
N ILE A 53 -2.82 -8.56 -3.57
CA ILE A 53 -4.00 -9.22 -2.97
C ILE A 53 -4.55 -8.41 -1.75
N TYR A 54 -3.80 -7.41 -1.24
CA TYR A 54 -4.20 -6.64 -0.05
C TYR A 54 -5.63 -6.03 -0.09
N PRO A 55 -6.27 -5.70 -1.24
CA PRO A 55 -7.67 -5.29 -1.24
C PRO A 55 -8.64 -6.40 -0.77
N ALA A 56 -8.34 -7.66 -1.06
CA ALA A 56 -9.14 -8.77 -0.54
C ALA A 56 -9.04 -8.86 0.99
N VAL A 57 -7.84 -8.65 1.53
CA VAL A 57 -7.63 -8.54 2.98
C VAL A 57 -8.45 -7.39 3.56
N SER A 58 -8.40 -6.22 2.91
CA SER A 58 -9.16 -5.04 3.33
C SER A 58 -10.67 -5.31 3.33
N VAL A 59 -11.22 -5.98 2.30
CA VAL A 59 -12.63 -6.38 2.24
C VAL A 59 -13.01 -7.28 3.41
N ILE A 60 -12.22 -8.33 3.64
CA ILE A 60 -12.48 -9.29 4.71
C ILE A 60 -12.46 -8.58 6.08
N LEU A 61 -11.43 -7.79 6.33
CA LEU A 61 -11.29 -7.09 7.61
C LEU A 61 -12.37 -6.01 7.79
N ALA A 62 -12.69 -5.24 6.75
CA ALA A 62 -13.75 -4.23 6.82
C ALA A 62 -15.13 -4.86 7.09
N PHE A 63 -15.41 -6.02 6.49
CA PHE A 63 -16.64 -6.75 6.75
C PHE A 63 -16.74 -7.20 8.22
N PHE A 64 -15.68 -7.82 8.77
CA PHE A 64 -15.70 -8.37 10.12
C PHE A 64 -15.57 -7.29 11.20
N PHE A 65 -14.69 -6.31 11.04
CA PHE A 65 -14.36 -5.33 12.09
C PHE A 65 -15.18 -4.05 11.98
N LEU A 66 -15.39 -3.52 10.78
CA LEU A 66 -16.15 -2.28 10.58
C LEU A 66 -17.63 -2.55 10.27
N LYS A 67 -17.99 -3.82 10.05
CA LYS A 67 -19.35 -4.25 9.63
C LYS A 67 -19.83 -3.53 8.36
N HIS A 68 -18.88 -3.11 7.51
CA HIS A 68 -19.20 -2.49 6.23
C HIS A 68 -19.85 -3.52 5.30
N LYS A 69 -20.94 -3.11 4.65
CA LYS A 69 -21.55 -3.93 3.60
C LYS A 69 -20.68 -3.81 2.35
N VAL A 70 -20.09 -4.91 1.96
CA VAL A 70 -19.32 -4.99 0.71
C VAL A 70 -20.26 -5.50 -0.38
N SER A 71 -20.35 -4.76 -1.47
CA SER A 71 -21.21 -5.13 -2.56
C SER A 71 -20.64 -6.31 -3.37
N LYS A 72 -21.52 -7.00 -4.07
CA LYS A 72 -21.13 -8.09 -4.99
C LYS A 72 -20.22 -7.58 -6.11
N ASN A 73 -20.44 -6.35 -6.58
CA ASN A 73 -19.63 -5.74 -7.64
C ASN A 73 -18.22 -5.44 -7.15
N THR A 74 -18.07 -4.91 -5.93
CA THR A 74 -16.76 -4.70 -5.32
C THR A 74 -16.00 -6.01 -5.18
N VAL A 75 -16.65 -7.08 -4.70
CA VAL A 75 -16.02 -8.41 -4.59
C VAL A 75 -15.61 -8.93 -5.98
N PHE A 76 -16.50 -8.84 -6.96
CA PHE A 76 -16.22 -9.29 -8.33
C PHE A 76 -15.08 -8.50 -8.96
N GLY A 77 -15.06 -7.18 -8.80
CA GLY A 77 -13.96 -6.32 -9.27
C GLY A 77 -12.61 -6.70 -8.66
N ILE A 78 -12.57 -6.97 -7.34
CA ILE A 78 -11.36 -7.43 -6.66
C ILE A 78 -10.92 -8.80 -7.17
N LEU A 79 -11.83 -9.73 -7.39
CA LEU A 79 -11.49 -11.05 -7.96
C LEU A 79 -10.89 -10.92 -9.37
N LEU A 80 -11.43 -10.03 -10.21
CA LEU A 80 -10.86 -9.73 -11.52
C LEU A 80 -9.45 -9.15 -11.42
N ILE A 81 -9.23 -8.20 -10.51
CA ILE A 81 -7.91 -7.61 -10.26
C ILE A 81 -6.92 -8.72 -9.88
N ILE A 82 -7.28 -9.56 -8.92
CA ILE A 82 -6.43 -10.67 -8.46
C ILE A 82 -6.13 -11.64 -9.62
N ALA A 83 -7.15 -12.01 -10.38
CA ALA A 83 -6.97 -12.91 -11.53
C ALA A 83 -6.04 -12.32 -12.59
N GLY A 84 -6.20 -11.03 -12.92
CA GLY A 84 -5.32 -10.33 -13.86
C GLY A 84 -3.86 -10.29 -13.38
N ILE A 85 -3.65 -10.02 -12.10
CA ILE A 85 -2.32 -9.99 -11.49
C ILE A 85 -1.67 -11.37 -11.47
N ILE A 86 -2.40 -12.43 -11.07
CA ILE A 86 -1.89 -13.80 -11.08
C ILE A 86 -1.53 -14.23 -12.50
N ALA A 87 -2.38 -13.93 -13.48
CA ALA A 87 -2.11 -14.27 -14.87
C ALA A 87 -0.86 -13.56 -15.43
N GLN A 88 -0.58 -12.34 -14.99
CA GLN A 88 0.61 -11.58 -15.38
C GLN A 88 1.91 -12.23 -14.87
N THR A 89 1.84 -12.96 -13.76
CA THR A 89 3.01 -13.52 -13.07
C THR A 89 3.23 -15.00 -13.31
N TYR A 90 2.40 -15.65 -14.13
CA TYR A 90 2.41 -17.09 -14.34
C TYR A 90 3.73 -17.66 -14.92
N LYS A 91 4.62 -16.84 -15.49
CA LYS A 91 5.90 -17.23 -16.11
C LYS A 91 7.11 -17.04 -15.18
N VAL A 92 6.98 -17.29 -13.89
CA VAL A 92 8.12 -17.14 -12.99
C VAL A 92 8.87 -18.46 -12.83
N GLU A 93 10.19 -18.43 -13.12
CA GLU A 93 11.09 -19.55 -12.84
C GLU A 93 11.14 -19.80 -11.32
N GLN A 94 11.14 -21.07 -10.94
CA GLN A 94 11.25 -21.45 -9.52
C GLN A 94 12.66 -21.11 -9.03
N VAL A 95 12.73 -20.20 -8.06
CA VAL A 95 13.96 -19.77 -7.41
C VAL A 95 14.09 -20.49 -6.06
N ASN A 96 15.32 -20.78 -5.64
CA ASN A 96 15.57 -21.20 -4.26
C ASN A 96 14.96 -20.18 -3.28
N SER A 97 14.24 -20.67 -2.27
CA SER A 97 13.50 -19.83 -1.31
C SER A 97 12.18 -19.21 -1.81
N PHE A 98 11.61 -19.76 -2.90
CA PHE A 98 10.33 -19.32 -3.45
C PHE A 98 9.22 -19.18 -2.39
N TYR A 99 9.05 -20.20 -1.55
CA TYR A 99 8.02 -20.19 -0.50
C TYR A 99 8.21 -19.09 0.54
N ILE A 100 9.46 -18.75 0.87
CA ILE A 100 9.77 -17.65 1.80
C ILE A 100 9.37 -16.32 1.16
N GLY A 101 9.66 -16.12 -0.12
CA GLY A 101 9.27 -14.92 -0.85
C GLY A 101 7.74 -14.75 -0.94
N ILE A 102 7.01 -15.84 -1.21
CA ILE A 102 5.53 -15.82 -1.21
C ILE A 102 5.00 -15.49 0.18
N LEU A 103 5.52 -16.12 1.24
CA LEU A 103 5.10 -15.82 2.61
C LEU A 103 5.34 -14.35 2.97
N CYS A 104 6.50 -13.80 2.63
CA CYS A 104 6.80 -12.39 2.83
C CYS A 104 5.83 -11.47 2.07
N ALA A 105 5.49 -11.79 0.82
CA ALA A 105 4.53 -11.01 0.04
C ALA A 105 3.10 -11.09 0.64
N LEU A 106 2.71 -12.23 1.18
CA LEU A 106 1.42 -12.38 1.88
C LEU A 106 1.41 -11.59 3.20
N ILE A 107 2.50 -11.59 3.96
CA ILE A 107 2.65 -10.75 5.17
C ILE A 107 2.50 -9.26 4.79
N CYS A 108 3.11 -8.83 3.68
CA CYS A 108 2.95 -7.47 3.16
C CYS A 108 1.48 -7.18 2.82
N ALA A 109 0.79 -8.08 2.12
CA ALA A 109 -0.62 -7.91 1.78
C ALA A 109 -1.52 -7.81 3.04
N LEU A 110 -1.28 -8.64 4.05
CA LEU A 110 -1.98 -8.56 5.34
C LEU A 110 -1.71 -7.22 6.03
N ALA A 111 -0.47 -6.76 6.05
CA ALA A 111 -0.09 -5.51 6.67
C ALA A 111 -0.75 -4.28 6.01
N TRP A 112 -0.69 -4.19 4.68
CA TRP A 112 -1.28 -3.07 3.93
C TRP A 112 -2.81 -3.08 3.95
N GLY A 113 -3.43 -4.27 3.84
CA GLY A 113 -4.87 -4.41 3.97
C GLY A 113 -5.37 -4.02 5.36
N SER A 114 -4.63 -4.40 6.40
CA SER A 114 -4.93 -4.03 7.79
C SER A 114 -4.80 -2.52 8.03
N GLU A 115 -3.75 -1.86 7.51
CA GLU A 115 -3.57 -0.40 7.63
C GLU A 115 -4.80 0.35 7.14
N SER A 116 -5.34 -0.03 5.97
CA SER A 116 -6.49 0.66 5.39
C SER A 116 -7.73 0.59 6.28
N VAL A 117 -7.98 -0.57 6.90
CA VAL A 117 -9.13 -0.78 7.78
C VAL A 117 -8.94 -0.08 9.12
N LEU A 118 -7.74 -0.17 9.70
CA LEU A 118 -7.42 0.50 10.96
C LEU A 118 -7.46 2.04 10.83
N SER A 119 -7.03 2.58 9.69
CA SER A 119 -7.12 4.00 9.39
C SER A 119 -8.57 4.43 9.16
N SER A 120 -9.38 3.63 8.46
CA SER A 120 -10.81 3.88 8.31
C SER A 120 -11.52 3.92 9.66
N PHE A 121 -11.25 2.94 10.53
CA PHE A 121 -11.83 2.88 11.88
C PHE A 121 -11.56 4.16 12.69
N ALA A 122 -10.35 4.72 12.58
CA ALA A 122 -10.04 5.98 13.25
C ALA A 122 -10.78 7.16 12.61
N MET A 123 -10.87 7.23 11.29
CA MET A 123 -11.51 8.32 10.55
C MET A 123 -13.04 8.27 10.59
N GLU A 124 -13.67 7.17 10.95
CA GLU A 124 -15.12 7.09 11.24
C GLU A 124 -15.51 7.88 12.51
N SER A 125 -14.54 8.32 13.29
CA SER A 125 -14.73 9.26 14.39
C SER A 125 -14.49 10.70 13.93
N GLU A 126 -14.00 11.55 14.80
CA GLU A 126 -13.70 12.96 14.50
C GLU A 126 -12.31 13.19 13.89
N LEU A 127 -11.54 12.13 13.57
CA LEU A 127 -10.19 12.24 13.03
C LEU A 127 -10.25 12.60 11.54
N SER A 128 -9.63 13.72 11.16
CA SER A 128 -9.51 14.10 9.76
C SER A 128 -8.46 13.28 9.03
N GLU A 129 -8.54 13.24 7.68
CA GLU A 129 -7.58 12.53 6.84
C GLU A 129 -6.14 13.06 7.04
N LEU A 130 -5.99 14.37 7.24
CA LEU A 130 -4.69 14.99 7.49
C LEU A 130 -4.11 14.61 8.84
N GLU A 131 -4.93 14.51 9.87
CA GLU A 131 -4.50 14.08 11.20
C GLU A 131 -4.12 12.60 11.19
N ALA A 132 -4.92 11.74 10.54
CA ALA A 132 -4.61 10.33 10.37
C ALA A 132 -3.28 10.16 9.61
N LEU A 133 -3.09 10.89 8.51
CA LEU A 133 -1.85 10.86 7.74
C LEU A 133 -0.67 11.37 8.58
N LEU A 134 -0.83 12.43 9.37
CA LEU A 134 0.22 12.93 10.27
C LEU A 134 0.65 11.86 11.28
N ILE A 135 -0.32 11.22 11.96
CA ILE A 135 -0.05 10.13 12.92
C ILE A 135 0.73 9.02 12.23
N ARG A 136 0.26 8.60 11.05
CA ARG A 136 0.90 7.56 10.24
C ARG A 136 2.34 7.91 9.89
N GLN A 137 2.59 9.12 9.38
CA GLN A 137 3.92 9.54 8.95
C GLN A 137 4.89 9.69 10.12
N VAL A 138 4.45 10.30 11.23
CA VAL A 138 5.26 10.41 12.45
C VAL A 138 5.61 9.04 13.00
N THR A 139 4.63 8.13 13.08
CA THR A 139 4.86 6.75 13.55
C THR A 139 5.86 6.01 12.66
N SER A 140 5.69 6.10 11.33
CA SER A 140 6.62 5.46 10.39
C SER A 140 8.02 6.07 10.49
N PHE A 141 8.12 7.39 10.56
CA PHE A 141 9.42 8.07 10.72
C PHE A 141 10.14 7.61 11.98
N LEU A 142 9.47 7.61 13.14
CA LEU A 142 10.06 7.15 14.39
C LEU A 142 10.48 5.68 14.34
N SER A 143 9.66 4.84 13.73
CA SER A 143 9.97 3.41 13.58
C SER A 143 11.20 3.19 12.71
N TYR A 144 11.31 3.87 11.57
CA TYR A 144 12.48 3.77 10.71
C TYR A 144 13.72 4.41 11.34
N LEU A 145 13.55 5.50 12.10
CA LEU A 145 14.66 6.08 12.86
C LEU A 145 15.23 5.07 13.84
N VAL A 146 14.37 4.35 14.58
CA VAL A 146 14.82 3.27 15.49
C VAL A 146 15.56 2.18 14.71
N ILE A 147 14.99 1.68 13.60
CA ILE A 147 15.64 0.66 12.77
C ILE A 147 17.02 1.13 12.30
N VAL A 148 17.15 2.36 11.85
CA VAL A 148 18.41 2.91 11.36
C VAL A 148 19.44 3.08 12.48
N LEU A 149 19.01 3.54 13.67
CA LEU A 149 19.91 3.70 14.81
C LEU A 149 20.51 2.36 15.29
N PHE A 150 19.76 1.25 15.12
CA PHE A 150 20.23 -0.10 15.43
C PHE A 150 20.85 -0.82 14.22
N SER A 151 20.80 -0.23 13.02
CA SER A 151 21.49 -0.77 11.85
C SER A 151 22.96 -0.31 11.84
N HIS A 152 23.86 -1.22 11.46
CA HIS A 152 25.28 -0.89 11.35
C HIS A 152 25.66 -0.17 10.05
N HIS A 153 24.65 0.34 9.29
CA HIS A 153 24.88 1.05 8.03
C HIS A 153 25.16 2.54 8.26
N SER A 154 26.17 3.08 7.56
CA SER A 154 26.51 4.48 7.64
C SER A 154 25.53 5.34 6.79
N PHE A 155 24.96 6.38 7.40
CA PHE A 155 24.15 7.36 6.69
C PHE A 155 24.91 8.06 5.54
N ALA A 156 26.23 8.21 5.69
CA ALA A 156 27.06 8.88 4.69
C ALA A 156 27.12 8.16 3.34
N GLU A 157 26.88 6.84 3.31
CA GLU A 157 26.87 6.06 2.07
C GLU A 157 25.59 6.29 1.24
N VAL A 158 24.51 6.73 1.88
CA VAL A 158 23.20 6.92 1.24
C VAL A 158 23.00 8.36 0.77
N VAL A 159 23.68 9.32 1.40
CA VAL A 159 23.48 10.76 1.15
C VAL A 159 24.59 11.31 0.23
N ASN A 160 24.52 10.94 -1.05
CA ASN A 160 25.23 11.72 -2.04
C ASN A 160 24.25 12.77 -2.66
N GLY A 161 24.74 13.94 -3.07
CA GLY A 161 23.88 15.08 -3.39
C GLY A 161 22.83 14.85 -4.50
N GLN A 162 23.12 13.96 -5.47
CA GLN A 162 22.17 13.61 -6.53
C GLN A 162 21.04 12.69 -6.01
N LEU A 163 21.38 11.70 -5.20
CA LEU A 163 20.41 10.82 -4.54
C LEU A 163 19.50 11.60 -3.60
N PHE A 164 20.03 12.58 -2.87
CA PHE A 164 19.24 13.39 -1.95
C PHE A 164 18.15 14.21 -2.67
N GLY A 165 18.46 14.80 -3.82
CA GLY A 165 17.47 15.51 -4.64
C GLY A 165 16.36 14.59 -5.13
N LEU A 166 16.70 13.39 -5.61
CA LEU A 166 15.72 12.38 -6.03
C LEU A 166 14.85 11.90 -4.88
N LEU A 167 15.42 11.71 -3.69
CA LEU A 167 14.67 11.31 -2.49
C LEU A 167 13.65 12.38 -2.07
N ILE A 168 13.99 13.68 -2.16
CA ILE A 168 13.04 14.77 -1.88
C ILE A 168 11.86 14.73 -2.86
N VAL A 169 12.14 14.61 -4.15
CA VAL A 169 11.09 14.53 -5.18
C VAL A 169 10.20 13.31 -4.96
N PHE A 170 10.82 12.14 -4.72
CA PHE A 170 10.10 10.92 -4.40
C PHE A 170 9.22 11.08 -3.14
N ALA A 171 9.76 11.66 -2.06
CA ALA A 171 9.03 11.89 -0.82
C ALA A 171 7.82 12.83 -1.03
N ALA A 172 7.97 13.87 -1.84
CA ALA A 172 6.88 14.80 -2.15
C ALA A 172 5.74 14.10 -2.91
N PHE A 173 6.05 13.36 -3.97
CA PHE A 173 5.05 12.57 -4.71
C PHE A 173 4.39 11.49 -3.84
N ASN A 174 5.18 10.83 -3.00
CA ASN A 174 4.69 9.82 -2.07
C ASN A 174 3.70 10.44 -1.06
N MET A 175 4.02 11.62 -0.52
CA MET A 175 3.13 12.33 0.42
C MET A 175 1.80 12.72 -0.22
N ILE A 176 1.82 13.22 -1.46
CA ILE A 176 0.59 13.54 -2.23
C ILE A 176 -0.23 12.28 -2.47
N SER A 177 0.42 11.19 -2.87
CA SER A 177 -0.23 9.89 -3.09
C SER A 177 -0.90 9.35 -1.82
N TYR A 178 -0.20 9.39 -0.69
CA TYR A 178 -0.78 8.95 0.59
C TYR A 178 -1.95 9.82 1.03
N LEU A 179 -1.87 11.14 0.85
CA LEU A 179 -2.99 12.04 1.15
C LEU A 179 -4.21 11.68 0.31
N ALA A 180 -4.04 11.51 -1.00
CA ALA A 180 -5.13 11.10 -1.89
C ALA A 180 -5.72 9.73 -1.48
N TYR A 181 -4.86 8.79 -1.07
CA TYR A 181 -5.27 7.47 -0.62
C TYR A 181 -6.07 7.53 0.70
N TYR A 182 -5.65 8.32 1.68
CA TYR A 182 -6.39 8.50 2.94
C TYR A 182 -7.73 9.21 2.72
N MET A 183 -7.79 10.19 1.82
CA MET A 183 -9.04 10.80 1.38
C MET A 183 -9.97 9.77 0.71
N ALA A 184 -9.41 8.87 -0.09
CA ALA A 184 -10.19 7.80 -0.71
C ALA A 184 -10.71 6.80 0.33
N ILE A 185 -9.91 6.39 1.31
CA ILE A 185 -10.34 5.51 2.42
C ILE A 185 -11.52 6.13 3.16
N ASN A 186 -11.42 7.42 3.50
CA ASN A 186 -12.47 8.11 4.28
C ASN A 186 -13.77 8.26 3.47
N ARG A 187 -13.68 8.56 2.17
CA ARG A 187 -14.87 8.84 1.33
C ARG A 187 -15.50 7.59 0.71
N LEU A 188 -14.68 6.60 0.35
CA LEU A 188 -15.12 5.43 -0.44
C LEU A 188 -15.13 4.13 0.37
N GLN A 189 -14.73 4.16 1.62
CA GLN A 189 -14.44 3.00 2.46
C GLN A 189 -13.17 2.23 2.04
N PRO A 190 -12.53 1.47 2.95
CA PRO A 190 -11.23 0.84 2.70
C PRO A 190 -11.25 -0.17 1.55
N ALA A 191 -12.36 -0.93 1.39
CA ALA A 191 -12.49 -1.92 0.34
C ALA A 191 -12.40 -1.32 -1.07
N LYS A 192 -13.12 -0.21 -1.32
CA LYS A 192 -13.08 0.49 -2.61
C LYS A 192 -11.77 1.24 -2.80
N ALA A 193 -11.29 1.94 -1.78
CA ALA A 193 -10.04 2.69 -1.84
C ALA A 193 -8.83 1.81 -2.15
N THR A 194 -8.73 0.63 -1.54
CA THR A 194 -7.66 -0.33 -1.82
C THR A 194 -7.77 -0.92 -3.21
N GLY A 195 -8.99 -1.24 -3.68
CA GLY A 195 -9.22 -1.71 -5.04
C GLY A 195 -8.79 -0.68 -6.09
N LEU A 196 -9.10 0.60 -5.87
CA LEU A 196 -8.65 1.70 -6.73
C LEU A 196 -7.13 1.85 -6.72
N ASN A 197 -6.54 1.78 -5.54
CA ASN A 197 -5.10 1.97 -5.37
C ASN A 197 -4.31 0.92 -6.15
N VAL A 198 -4.78 -0.32 -6.28
CA VAL A 198 -4.10 -1.39 -7.06
C VAL A 198 -3.92 -1.00 -8.54
N SER A 199 -4.65 -0.02 -9.07
CA SER A 199 -4.41 0.49 -10.43
C SER A 199 -2.93 0.90 -10.66
N TYR A 200 -2.16 1.15 -9.59
CA TYR A 200 -0.72 1.46 -9.68
C TYR A 200 0.06 0.38 -10.45
N VAL A 201 -0.37 -0.88 -10.40
CA VAL A 201 0.28 -1.98 -11.14
C VAL A 201 0.29 -1.70 -12.64
N VAL A 202 -0.83 -1.20 -13.18
CA VAL A 202 -0.95 -0.85 -14.60
C VAL A 202 -0.06 0.35 -14.95
N TRP A 203 -0.07 1.38 -14.12
CA TRP A 203 0.80 2.55 -14.30
C TRP A 203 2.28 2.19 -14.24
N THR A 204 2.66 1.26 -13.37
CA THR A 204 4.04 0.76 -13.28
C THR A 204 4.46 0.09 -14.59
N VAL A 205 3.60 -0.72 -15.19
CA VAL A 205 3.87 -1.37 -16.48
C VAL A 205 4.04 -0.33 -17.59
N LEU A 206 3.15 0.66 -17.66
CA LEU A 206 3.22 1.73 -18.66
C LEU A 206 4.50 2.57 -18.52
N PHE A 207 4.81 2.99 -17.31
CA PHE A 207 6.02 3.79 -17.05
C PHE A 207 7.31 2.99 -17.28
N ALA A 208 7.31 1.70 -16.94
CA ALA A 208 8.44 0.84 -17.25
C ALA A 208 8.67 0.70 -18.76
N ALA A 209 7.60 0.62 -19.56
CA ALA A 209 7.71 0.60 -21.01
C ALA A 209 8.23 1.93 -21.57
N ILE A 210 7.70 3.07 -21.09
CA ILE A 210 8.05 4.41 -21.61
C ILE A 210 9.47 4.82 -21.18
N PHE A 211 9.83 4.65 -19.91
CA PHE A 211 11.08 5.20 -19.35
C PHE A 211 12.22 4.20 -19.29
N LEU A 212 11.93 2.89 -19.20
CA LEU A 212 12.94 1.85 -19.08
C LEU A 212 13.04 0.98 -20.34
N GLY A 213 12.22 1.24 -21.39
CA GLY A 213 12.21 0.45 -22.61
C GLY A 213 11.77 -1.01 -22.39
N SER A 214 11.05 -1.31 -21.30
CA SER A 214 10.61 -2.66 -21.01
C SER A 214 9.64 -3.16 -22.09
N PRO A 215 9.81 -4.37 -22.65
CA PRO A 215 8.96 -4.86 -23.72
C PRO A 215 7.53 -5.10 -23.22
N LEU A 216 6.56 -4.48 -23.90
CA LEU A 216 5.14 -4.76 -23.68
C LEU A 216 4.77 -6.02 -24.48
N ASN A 217 4.58 -7.13 -23.80
CA ASN A 217 4.03 -8.33 -24.43
C ASN A 217 2.50 -8.34 -24.38
N LEU A 218 1.88 -9.12 -25.26
CA LEU A 218 0.43 -9.21 -25.37
C LEU A 218 -0.24 -9.64 -24.04
N LEU A 219 0.40 -10.54 -23.29
CA LEU A 219 -0.10 -11.00 -22.00
C LEU A 219 -0.16 -9.84 -20.98
N THR A 220 0.90 -9.02 -20.91
CA THR A 220 0.93 -7.85 -20.01
C THR A 220 -0.15 -6.85 -20.36
N ILE A 221 -0.43 -6.61 -21.63
CA ILE A 221 -1.49 -5.71 -22.09
C ILE A 221 -2.87 -6.26 -21.67
N ILE A 222 -3.15 -7.53 -21.97
CA ILE A 222 -4.44 -8.16 -21.65
C ILE A 222 -4.67 -8.17 -20.14
N THR A 223 -3.67 -8.56 -19.34
CA THR A 223 -3.80 -8.61 -17.88
C THR A 223 -3.97 -7.23 -17.27
N SER A 224 -3.30 -6.21 -17.80
CA SER A 224 -3.50 -4.82 -17.40
C SER A 224 -4.92 -4.34 -17.70
N LEU A 225 -5.50 -4.69 -18.85
CA LEU A 225 -6.89 -4.39 -19.19
C LEU A 225 -7.87 -5.09 -18.24
N ILE A 226 -7.61 -6.34 -17.85
CA ILE A 226 -8.42 -7.07 -16.87
C ILE A 226 -8.38 -6.35 -15.50
N VAL A 227 -7.20 -5.92 -15.03
CA VAL A 227 -7.06 -5.13 -13.80
C VAL A 227 -7.86 -3.83 -13.89
N MET A 228 -7.74 -3.09 -15.00
CA MET A 228 -8.50 -1.85 -15.18
C MET A 228 -10.02 -2.08 -15.26
N ALA A 229 -10.47 -3.18 -15.86
CA ALA A 229 -11.87 -3.55 -15.85
C ALA A 229 -12.38 -3.83 -14.43
N GLY A 230 -11.61 -4.53 -13.61
CA GLY A 230 -11.90 -4.73 -12.18
C GLY A 230 -12.00 -3.42 -11.41
N VAL A 231 -11.04 -2.51 -11.60
CA VAL A 231 -11.06 -1.16 -11.03
C VAL A 231 -12.31 -0.38 -11.46
N TYR A 232 -12.64 -0.41 -12.75
CA TYR A 232 -13.84 0.27 -13.28
C TYR A 232 -15.14 -0.24 -12.64
N ILE A 233 -15.27 -1.55 -12.45
CA ILE A 233 -16.45 -2.16 -11.80
C ILE A 233 -16.59 -1.65 -10.36
N ILE A 234 -15.47 -1.51 -9.62
CA ILE A 234 -15.47 -0.98 -8.25
C ILE A 234 -15.88 0.49 -8.21
N ILE A 235 -15.45 1.29 -9.19
CA ILE A 235 -15.76 2.74 -9.25
C ILE A 235 -17.23 3.00 -9.60
N LYS A 236 -17.77 2.22 -10.55
CA LYS A 236 -19.13 2.47 -11.09
C LYS A 236 -20.23 2.31 -10.05
N GLU A 237 -19.94 1.78 -8.92
CA GLU A 237 -20.87 1.57 -7.80
C GLU A 237 -20.90 2.74 -6.81
#